data_ca4f6f3c86e7468aa2082af756dcb821
#
_entry.id   ca4f6f3c86e7468aa2082af756dcb821
#
_cell.length_a   1.000
_cell.length_b   1.000
_cell.length_c   1.000
_cell.angle_alpha   90.00
_cell.angle_beta   90.00
_cell.angle_gamma   90.00
#
_symmetry.space_group_name_H-M   'P 1'
#
loop_
_entity.id
_entity.type
_entity.pdbx_description
1 polymer ?
#
loop_
_entity_poly.entity_id
_entity_poly.type
_entity_poly.pdbx_seq_one_letter_code
_entity_poly.pdbx_strand_id
1 'polypeptide(L)'
;MEYRIEHDSMGEVQVPADRYWGAQTQRSFQNFPIGTEKIPMEVIRAFAILKKAAAIANNRLGKLDEKRLALISQACDEILAGKLDENFPLSVWQTGSGTQSNMNVNEVIAGRGNAIAGEKILHPNDHSNMSQSSNDTFPTAMHIAAVMEIEDKLFPAIDRLTNTFTRLMAENEGIVKTGRTHLQDATPISFSQEISGWREMLIKSKAMLSLSLKGLYELALGGTAVGTGLNAPEGFDTEVAKAVAELTGKDFVTAPNKFHSLTSKDELVFAHGALKGLAADMMKMANDIRWLSSGPRCGLGEIFIPENEPGSSIMPGKVNPTQCESVTMVAVQVIANDTAVGMAASQGNFELNVFMPVCIYNFLQSVRLLTDSLNSFNNRCVSGIRANREKMDENLHRSLMLVTCLNPYIGYENAAKTAKKAYKENISLKEACVELGFLTAEKFDEIFHPEQMV
;
A
#
# COMPACT_ATOMS: atom_id res chain seq x y z
N MET A 1 -15.56 -19.09 -32.49
CA MET A 1 -14.31 -18.36 -32.40
C MET A 1 -13.41 -18.79 -33.53
N GLU A 2 -12.85 -17.88 -34.28
CA GLU A 2 -11.87 -18.20 -35.33
C GLU A 2 -10.50 -18.35 -34.68
N TYR A 3 -9.67 -19.25 -35.21
CA TYR A 3 -8.31 -19.53 -34.75
C TYR A 3 -7.30 -19.34 -35.88
N ARG A 4 -6.10 -18.93 -35.52
CA ARG A 4 -4.92 -18.95 -36.40
C ARG A 4 -3.88 -19.93 -35.84
N ILE A 5 -3.01 -20.42 -36.72
CA ILE A 5 -1.91 -21.28 -36.31
C ILE A 5 -0.68 -20.42 -36.04
N GLU A 6 -0.11 -20.58 -34.85
CA GLU A 6 1.17 -20.00 -34.43
C GLU A 6 2.18 -21.13 -34.16
N HIS A 7 3.48 -20.80 -34.20
CA HIS A 7 4.56 -21.77 -34.03
C HIS A 7 5.53 -21.31 -32.96
N ASP A 8 6.06 -22.27 -32.22
CA ASP A 8 7.26 -22.11 -31.38
C ASP A 8 8.19 -23.32 -31.56
N SER A 9 9.24 -23.43 -30.73
CA SER A 9 10.20 -24.56 -30.80
C SER A 9 9.58 -25.93 -30.51
N MET A 10 8.33 -25.97 -29.96
CA MET A 10 7.61 -27.20 -29.66
C MET A 10 6.58 -27.59 -30.75
N GLY A 11 6.44 -26.75 -31.81
CA GLY A 11 5.53 -26.97 -32.92
C GLY A 11 4.32 -26.04 -32.97
N GLU A 12 3.28 -26.48 -33.66
CA GLU A 12 2.08 -25.69 -33.91
C GLU A 12 1.14 -25.62 -32.68
N VAL A 13 0.45 -24.48 -32.56
CA VAL A 13 -0.62 -24.28 -31.59
C VAL A 13 -1.69 -23.34 -32.17
N GLN A 14 -2.94 -23.61 -31.85
CA GLN A 14 -4.08 -22.78 -32.22
C GLN A 14 -4.24 -21.62 -31.25
N VAL A 15 -4.25 -20.38 -31.76
CA VAL A 15 -4.42 -19.15 -31.02
C VAL A 15 -5.67 -18.43 -31.50
N PRO A 16 -6.51 -17.83 -30.63
CA PRO A 16 -7.67 -17.05 -31.08
C PRO A 16 -7.26 -15.96 -32.07
N ALA A 17 -7.94 -15.86 -33.21
CA ALA A 17 -7.55 -14.96 -34.30
C ALA A 17 -7.67 -13.47 -33.93
N ASP A 18 -8.52 -13.13 -32.96
CA ASP A 18 -8.76 -11.79 -32.47
C ASP A 18 -7.76 -11.33 -31.37
N ARG A 19 -6.76 -12.15 -31.05
CA ARG A 19 -5.73 -11.86 -30.03
C ARG A 19 -4.37 -11.65 -30.67
N TYR A 20 -3.53 -10.80 -30.04
CA TYR A 20 -2.18 -10.51 -30.51
C TYR A 20 -1.10 -11.42 -29.93
N TRP A 21 -1.41 -12.22 -28.88
CA TRP A 21 -0.44 -13.14 -28.30
C TRP A 21 -0.13 -14.31 -29.24
N GLY A 22 0.99 -14.98 -29.04
CA GLY A 22 1.48 -16.08 -29.86
C GLY A 22 1.44 -17.43 -29.16
N ALA A 23 2.29 -18.35 -29.66
CA ALA A 23 2.31 -19.74 -29.25
C ALA A 23 2.68 -19.96 -27.79
N GLN A 24 3.68 -19.26 -27.28
CA GLN A 24 4.16 -19.46 -25.92
C GLN A 24 3.11 -19.01 -24.88
N THR A 25 2.45 -17.89 -25.10
CA THR A 25 1.33 -17.44 -24.26
C THR A 25 0.20 -18.44 -24.28
N GLN A 26 -0.18 -18.93 -25.47
CA GLN A 26 -1.27 -19.90 -25.61
C GLN A 26 -0.98 -21.19 -24.83
N ARG A 27 0.24 -21.71 -24.89
CA ARG A 27 0.64 -22.89 -24.12
C ARG A 27 0.57 -22.63 -22.62
N SER A 28 1.06 -21.50 -22.17
CA SER A 28 1.00 -21.13 -20.75
C SER A 28 -0.44 -21.03 -20.25
N PHE A 29 -1.31 -20.39 -21.05
CA PHE A 29 -2.75 -20.27 -20.74
C PHE A 29 -3.41 -21.64 -20.59
N GLN A 30 -3.04 -22.62 -21.44
CA GLN A 30 -3.55 -23.98 -21.39
C GLN A 30 -2.95 -24.82 -20.27
N ASN A 31 -1.67 -24.63 -19.96
CA ASN A 31 -0.93 -25.46 -19.01
C ASN A 31 -1.18 -25.08 -17.54
N PHE A 32 -1.57 -23.81 -17.28
CA PHE A 32 -1.75 -23.30 -15.92
C PHE A 32 -3.17 -22.78 -15.66
N PRO A 33 -4.23 -23.62 -15.80
CA PRO A 33 -5.58 -23.24 -15.42
C PRO A 33 -5.75 -23.32 -13.89
N ILE A 34 -4.99 -22.53 -13.16
CA ILE A 34 -4.87 -22.57 -11.70
C ILE A 34 -5.36 -21.24 -11.12
N GLY A 35 -6.35 -21.31 -10.23
CA GLY A 35 -6.91 -20.15 -9.56
C GLY A 35 -7.59 -19.17 -10.52
N THR A 36 -7.91 -18.01 -10.00
CA THR A 36 -8.50 -16.89 -10.76
C THR A 36 -7.56 -15.70 -10.86
N GLU A 37 -6.47 -15.75 -10.08
CA GLU A 37 -5.49 -14.68 -9.96
C GLU A 37 -4.66 -14.58 -11.24
N LYS A 38 -4.74 -13.42 -11.87
CA LYS A 38 -3.94 -13.09 -13.06
C LYS A 38 -2.76 -12.21 -12.68
N ILE A 39 -1.74 -12.21 -13.55
CA ILE A 39 -0.64 -11.26 -13.42
C ILE A 39 -1.22 -9.84 -13.36
N PRO A 40 -0.87 -9.04 -12.33
CA PRO A 40 -1.40 -7.69 -12.18
C PRO A 40 -1.10 -6.82 -13.39
N MET A 41 -2.09 -6.03 -13.82
CA MET A 41 -1.90 -5.12 -14.97
C MET A 41 -0.83 -4.07 -14.72
N GLU A 42 -0.54 -3.75 -13.48
CA GLU A 42 0.57 -2.89 -13.09
C GLU A 42 1.93 -3.47 -13.54
N VAL A 43 2.11 -4.79 -13.43
CA VAL A 43 3.30 -5.49 -13.95
C VAL A 43 3.33 -5.44 -15.47
N ILE A 44 2.19 -5.65 -16.15
CA ILE A 44 2.09 -5.57 -17.62
C ILE A 44 2.44 -4.16 -18.11
N ARG A 45 1.93 -3.12 -17.44
CA ARG A 45 2.30 -1.73 -17.77
C ARG A 45 3.78 -1.44 -17.50
N ALA A 46 4.33 -1.96 -16.41
CA ALA A 46 5.77 -1.87 -16.15
C ALA A 46 6.61 -2.58 -17.23
N PHE A 47 6.15 -3.73 -17.72
CA PHE A 47 6.74 -4.37 -18.89
C PHE A 47 6.68 -3.48 -20.14
N ALA A 48 5.55 -2.84 -20.41
CA ALA A 48 5.46 -1.94 -21.57
C ALA A 48 6.47 -0.78 -21.47
N ILE A 49 6.66 -0.20 -20.28
CA ILE A 49 7.69 0.83 -20.03
C ILE A 49 9.09 0.26 -20.32
N LEU A 50 9.45 -0.87 -19.73
CA LEU A 50 10.76 -1.45 -19.89
C LEU A 50 11.02 -1.89 -21.33
N LYS A 51 10.03 -2.44 -22.04
CA LYS A 51 10.18 -2.86 -23.45
C LYS A 51 10.38 -1.67 -24.38
N LYS A 52 9.65 -0.58 -24.14
CA LYS A 52 9.87 0.69 -24.84
C LYS A 52 11.26 1.25 -24.55
N ALA A 53 11.68 1.25 -23.27
CA ALA A 53 13.02 1.69 -22.87
C ALA A 53 14.13 0.84 -23.49
N ALA A 54 13.96 -0.50 -23.52
CA ALA A 54 14.90 -1.42 -24.14
C ALA A 54 15.02 -1.20 -25.67
N ALA A 55 13.90 -0.94 -26.35
CA ALA A 55 13.91 -0.59 -27.77
C ALA A 55 14.65 0.74 -28.03
N ILE A 56 14.43 1.76 -27.19
CA ILE A 56 15.14 3.05 -27.23
C ILE A 56 16.66 2.83 -27.02
N ALA A 57 17.04 2.07 -25.99
CA ALA A 57 18.44 1.78 -25.69
C ALA A 57 19.11 1.02 -26.84
N ASN A 58 18.48 -0.03 -27.38
CA ASN A 58 19.00 -0.77 -28.53
C ASN A 58 19.13 0.10 -29.80
N ASN A 59 18.20 1.04 -30.00
CA ASN A 59 18.31 1.99 -31.12
C ASN A 59 19.50 2.95 -30.91
N ARG A 60 19.66 3.55 -29.74
CA ARG A 60 20.78 4.42 -29.38
C ARG A 60 22.12 3.72 -29.54
N LEU A 61 22.18 2.41 -29.28
CA LEU A 61 23.37 1.56 -29.44
C LEU A 61 23.52 0.98 -30.86
N GLY A 62 22.68 1.41 -31.81
CA GLY A 62 22.76 1.00 -33.22
C GLY A 62 22.36 -0.46 -33.49
N LYS A 63 21.62 -1.11 -32.56
CA LYS A 63 21.17 -2.51 -32.69
C LYS A 63 19.78 -2.65 -33.27
N LEU A 64 18.93 -1.65 -33.12
CA LEU A 64 17.53 -1.64 -33.59
C LEU A 64 17.32 -0.43 -34.49
N ASP A 65 16.70 -0.62 -35.65
CA ASP A 65 16.35 0.48 -36.57
C ASP A 65 15.14 1.29 -36.12
N GLU A 66 15.02 2.51 -36.70
CA GLU A 66 13.93 3.48 -36.38
C GLU A 66 12.53 2.94 -36.67
N LYS A 67 12.35 2.15 -37.74
CA LYS A 67 11.01 1.61 -38.09
C LYS A 67 10.53 0.64 -37.04
N ARG A 68 11.40 -0.27 -36.57
CA ARG A 68 11.08 -1.22 -35.51
C ARG A 68 10.91 -0.54 -34.16
N LEU A 69 11.77 0.44 -33.83
CA LEU A 69 11.59 1.25 -32.62
C LEU A 69 10.22 1.94 -32.58
N ALA A 70 9.79 2.54 -33.67
CA ALA A 70 8.51 3.23 -33.76
C ALA A 70 7.32 2.26 -33.53
N LEU A 71 7.36 1.07 -34.14
CA LEU A 71 6.32 0.06 -33.99
C LEU A 71 6.25 -0.52 -32.57
N ILE A 72 7.39 -0.83 -31.96
CA ILE A 72 7.48 -1.31 -30.57
C ILE A 72 6.95 -0.23 -29.63
N SER A 73 7.38 1.03 -29.80
CA SER A 73 6.95 2.15 -28.97
C SER A 73 5.45 2.37 -29.05
N GLN A 74 4.86 2.32 -30.26
CA GLN A 74 3.43 2.48 -30.45
C GLN A 74 2.63 1.37 -29.77
N ALA A 75 3.06 0.10 -29.92
CA ALA A 75 2.40 -1.03 -29.26
C ALA A 75 2.48 -0.91 -27.72
N CYS A 76 3.63 -0.50 -27.18
CA CYS A 76 3.79 -0.23 -25.75
C CYS A 76 2.87 0.91 -25.26
N ASP A 77 2.74 1.99 -26.02
CA ASP A 77 1.84 3.10 -25.69
C ASP A 77 0.38 2.66 -25.67
N GLU A 78 -0.03 1.76 -26.58
CA GLU A 78 -1.37 1.17 -26.57
C GLU A 78 -1.59 0.25 -25.33
N ILE A 79 -0.58 -0.49 -24.88
CA ILE A 79 -0.64 -1.26 -23.64
C ILE A 79 -0.80 -0.31 -22.43
N LEU A 80 0.01 0.74 -22.37
CA LEU A 80 -0.06 1.73 -21.29
C LEU A 80 -1.43 2.43 -21.23
N ALA A 81 -2.04 2.68 -22.41
CA ALA A 81 -3.36 3.27 -22.52
C ALA A 81 -4.54 2.28 -22.24
N GLY A 82 -4.25 1.01 -21.92
CA GLY A 82 -5.27 -0.01 -21.63
C GLY A 82 -6.00 -0.58 -22.85
N LYS A 83 -5.57 -0.25 -24.07
CA LYS A 83 -6.24 -0.69 -25.31
C LYS A 83 -6.06 -2.17 -25.62
N LEU A 84 -5.08 -2.83 -24.99
CA LEU A 84 -4.70 -4.20 -25.25
C LEU A 84 -4.87 -5.13 -24.03
N ASP A 85 -5.56 -4.69 -22.97
CA ASP A 85 -5.66 -5.39 -21.68
C ASP A 85 -6.17 -6.83 -21.81
N GLU A 86 -7.05 -7.11 -22.77
CA GLU A 86 -7.58 -8.46 -23.03
C GLU A 86 -6.55 -9.46 -23.58
N ASN A 87 -5.34 -8.99 -23.93
CA ASN A 87 -4.25 -9.81 -24.45
C ASN A 87 -3.32 -10.37 -23.35
N PHE A 88 -3.64 -10.16 -22.07
CA PHE A 88 -2.81 -10.58 -20.93
C PHE A 88 -3.59 -11.54 -20.00
N PRO A 89 -3.86 -12.80 -20.45
CA PRO A 89 -4.73 -13.71 -19.74
C PRO A 89 -4.03 -14.56 -18.67
N LEU A 90 -2.70 -14.48 -18.52
CA LEU A 90 -1.91 -15.46 -17.80
C LEU A 90 -2.12 -15.41 -16.28
N SER A 91 -2.15 -16.62 -15.68
CA SER A 91 -2.24 -16.80 -14.23
C SER A 91 -0.95 -16.37 -13.52
N VAL A 92 -1.08 -15.95 -12.27
CA VAL A 92 0.05 -15.80 -11.33
C VAL A 92 0.76 -17.14 -11.11
N TRP A 93 0.01 -18.23 -11.11
CA TRP A 93 0.47 -19.60 -10.86
C TRP A 93 1.07 -20.24 -12.13
N GLN A 94 2.04 -19.55 -12.73
CA GLN A 94 2.81 -19.95 -13.92
C GLN A 94 4.24 -20.29 -13.53
N THR A 95 5.18 -20.35 -14.50
CA THR A 95 6.58 -20.48 -14.18
C THR A 95 7.07 -19.38 -13.25
N GLY A 96 7.79 -19.75 -12.21
CA GLY A 96 8.22 -18.83 -11.15
C GLY A 96 9.23 -17.75 -11.58
N SER A 97 9.86 -17.91 -12.73
CA SER A 97 10.73 -16.88 -13.35
C SER A 97 9.95 -15.78 -14.09
N GLY A 98 8.65 -15.97 -14.32
CA GLY A 98 7.82 -15.05 -15.09
C GLY A 98 8.10 -15.08 -16.61
N THR A 99 8.77 -16.11 -17.12
CA THR A 99 9.09 -16.22 -18.54
C THR A 99 7.88 -16.13 -19.44
N GLN A 100 6.77 -16.78 -19.09
CA GLN A 100 5.57 -16.71 -19.91
C GLN A 100 4.99 -15.29 -19.95
N SER A 101 5.03 -14.54 -18.86
CA SER A 101 4.59 -13.14 -18.85
C SER A 101 5.49 -12.26 -19.71
N ASN A 102 6.81 -12.42 -19.63
CA ASN A 102 7.73 -11.72 -20.51
C ASN A 102 7.42 -12.03 -21.99
N MET A 103 7.21 -13.32 -22.32
CA MET A 103 6.87 -13.73 -23.69
C MET A 103 5.50 -13.24 -24.10
N ASN A 104 4.50 -13.23 -23.22
CA ASN A 104 3.19 -12.67 -23.50
C ASN A 104 3.29 -11.21 -23.95
N VAL A 105 4.05 -10.39 -23.23
CA VAL A 105 4.27 -8.98 -23.61
C VAL A 105 5.03 -8.90 -24.94
N ASN A 106 6.09 -9.68 -25.13
CA ASN A 106 6.85 -9.71 -26.37
C ASN A 106 5.99 -10.09 -27.59
N GLU A 107 5.17 -11.13 -27.44
CA GLU A 107 4.26 -11.62 -28.49
C GLU A 107 3.19 -10.59 -28.83
N VAL A 108 2.58 -9.95 -27.82
CA VAL A 108 1.58 -8.89 -28.03
C VAL A 108 2.20 -7.67 -28.72
N ILE A 109 3.38 -7.23 -28.31
CA ILE A 109 4.08 -6.12 -28.97
C ILE A 109 4.37 -6.46 -30.44
N ALA A 110 4.94 -7.65 -30.71
CA ALA A 110 5.24 -8.06 -32.08
C ALA A 110 3.98 -8.25 -32.92
N GLY A 111 2.95 -8.92 -32.39
CA GLY A 111 1.69 -9.14 -33.07
C GLY A 111 0.97 -7.83 -33.40
N ARG A 112 0.89 -6.90 -32.44
CA ARG A 112 0.27 -5.59 -32.66
C ARG A 112 1.09 -4.72 -33.62
N GLY A 113 2.43 -4.67 -33.45
CA GLY A 113 3.30 -3.90 -34.34
C GLY A 113 3.24 -4.41 -35.79
N ASN A 114 3.18 -5.73 -36.00
CA ASN A 114 2.97 -6.32 -37.32
C ASN A 114 1.61 -5.98 -37.92
N ALA A 115 0.55 -5.95 -37.09
CA ALA A 115 -0.78 -5.53 -37.54
C ALA A 115 -0.81 -4.04 -37.95
N ILE A 116 -0.10 -3.17 -37.22
CA ILE A 116 0.06 -1.75 -37.58
C ILE A 116 0.85 -1.60 -38.89
N ALA A 117 1.93 -2.37 -39.07
CA ALA A 117 2.77 -2.32 -40.26
C ALA A 117 2.09 -2.93 -41.51
N GLY A 118 1.09 -3.80 -41.34
CA GLY A 118 0.49 -4.58 -42.41
C GLY A 118 1.39 -5.72 -42.95
N GLU A 119 2.51 -5.98 -42.29
CA GLU A 119 3.52 -6.99 -42.68
C GLU A 119 4.22 -7.57 -41.44
N LYS A 120 4.80 -8.78 -41.57
CA LYS A 120 5.61 -9.41 -40.49
C LYS A 120 7.01 -8.81 -40.46
N ILE A 121 7.22 -7.74 -39.68
CA ILE A 121 8.50 -7.04 -39.49
C ILE A 121 9.08 -7.21 -38.10
N LEU A 122 8.25 -7.42 -37.08
CA LEU A 122 8.69 -7.68 -35.70
C LEU A 122 8.65 -9.18 -35.39
N HIS A 123 9.66 -9.64 -34.66
CA HIS A 123 9.71 -10.96 -34.06
C HIS A 123 9.80 -10.84 -32.53
N PRO A 124 9.05 -11.64 -31.76
CA PRO A 124 9.01 -11.51 -30.29
C PRO A 124 10.38 -11.62 -29.64
N ASN A 125 11.21 -12.60 -30.04
CA ASN A 125 12.52 -12.83 -29.44
C ASN A 125 13.59 -11.87 -30.00
N ASP A 126 13.63 -11.71 -31.34
CA ASP A 126 14.76 -11.00 -32.00
C ASP A 126 14.64 -9.47 -31.85
N HIS A 127 13.44 -8.93 -31.72
CA HIS A 127 13.19 -7.48 -31.68
C HIS A 127 12.59 -7.03 -30.34
N SER A 128 11.44 -7.58 -29.90
CA SER A 128 10.81 -7.16 -28.64
C SER A 128 11.63 -7.55 -27.41
N ASN A 129 12.36 -8.66 -27.48
CA ASN A 129 13.21 -9.17 -26.40
C ASN A 129 14.71 -8.95 -26.65
N MET A 130 15.09 -8.14 -27.64
CA MET A 130 16.49 -7.87 -28.01
C MET A 130 17.32 -7.43 -26.79
N SER A 131 18.48 -8.04 -26.58
CA SER A 131 19.42 -7.77 -25.48
C SER A 131 18.88 -8.11 -24.08
N GLN A 132 17.83 -8.92 -23.96
CA GLN A 132 17.13 -9.21 -22.71
C GLN A 132 16.98 -10.70 -22.48
N SER A 133 16.68 -11.05 -21.20
CA SER A 133 16.18 -12.35 -20.78
C SER A 133 14.92 -12.14 -19.93
N SER A 134 14.05 -13.15 -19.80
CA SER A 134 12.97 -13.09 -18.79
C SER A 134 13.52 -12.96 -17.37
N ASN A 135 14.74 -13.44 -17.14
CA ASN A 135 15.38 -13.46 -15.83
C ASN A 135 15.73 -12.06 -15.33
N ASP A 136 16.08 -11.12 -16.21
CA ASP A 136 16.35 -9.73 -15.86
C ASP A 136 15.16 -8.80 -16.13
N THR A 137 14.25 -9.13 -17.06
CA THR A 137 13.09 -8.29 -17.36
C THR A 137 12.01 -8.38 -16.29
N PHE A 138 11.70 -9.58 -15.79
CA PHE A 138 10.62 -9.73 -14.82
C PHE A 138 10.92 -9.01 -13.49
N PRO A 139 12.09 -9.17 -12.85
CA PRO A 139 12.43 -8.41 -11.64
C PRO A 139 12.51 -6.90 -11.90
N THR A 140 12.92 -6.46 -13.09
CA THR A 140 12.87 -5.05 -13.48
C THR A 140 11.42 -4.54 -13.52
N ALA A 141 10.51 -5.29 -14.15
CA ALA A 141 9.09 -4.93 -14.16
C ALA A 141 8.47 -4.91 -12.76
N MET A 142 8.89 -5.80 -11.85
CA MET A 142 8.47 -5.80 -10.45
C MET A 142 8.85 -4.48 -9.77
N HIS A 143 10.10 -4.03 -9.91
CA HIS A 143 10.60 -2.80 -9.32
C HIS A 143 9.89 -1.57 -9.89
N ILE A 144 9.75 -1.48 -11.22
CA ILE A 144 9.03 -0.37 -11.85
C ILE A 144 7.59 -0.31 -11.37
N ALA A 145 6.87 -1.43 -11.35
CA ALA A 145 5.49 -1.48 -10.88
C ALA A 145 5.38 -1.06 -9.40
N ALA A 146 6.25 -1.55 -8.53
CA ALA A 146 6.26 -1.22 -7.12
C ALA A 146 6.46 0.28 -6.87
N VAL A 147 7.47 0.88 -7.51
CA VAL A 147 7.76 2.32 -7.37
C VAL A 147 6.60 3.17 -7.88
N MET A 148 6.10 2.87 -9.09
CA MET A 148 4.99 3.64 -9.70
C MET A 148 3.73 3.60 -8.81
N GLU A 149 3.35 2.43 -8.33
CA GLU A 149 2.14 2.29 -7.50
C GLU A 149 2.28 2.97 -6.13
N ILE A 150 3.46 2.91 -5.51
CA ILE A 150 3.70 3.57 -4.22
C ILE A 150 3.74 5.08 -4.39
N GLU A 151 4.53 5.61 -5.32
CA GLU A 151 4.71 7.06 -5.45
C GLU A 151 3.50 7.76 -6.05
N ASP A 152 2.91 7.18 -7.11
CA ASP A 152 1.86 7.86 -7.86
C ASP A 152 0.46 7.64 -7.28
N LYS A 153 0.26 6.60 -6.44
CA LYS A 153 -1.05 6.28 -5.87
C LYS A 153 -1.07 6.26 -4.34
N LEU A 154 -0.17 5.50 -3.71
CA LEU A 154 -0.19 5.33 -2.26
C LEU A 154 0.22 6.61 -1.53
N PHE A 155 1.30 7.27 -1.93
CA PHE A 155 1.73 8.52 -1.29
C PHE A 155 0.68 9.63 -1.35
N PRO A 156 0.03 9.92 -2.49
CA PRO A 156 -1.08 10.86 -2.51
C PRO A 156 -2.26 10.47 -1.61
N ALA A 157 -2.53 9.17 -1.42
CA ALA A 157 -3.59 8.72 -0.52
C ALA A 157 -3.22 8.96 0.96
N ILE A 158 -1.96 8.69 1.34
CA ILE A 158 -1.44 9.01 2.68
C ILE A 158 -1.52 10.52 2.92
N ASP A 159 -1.11 11.34 1.96
CA ASP A 159 -1.12 12.80 2.09
C ASP A 159 -2.54 13.35 2.28
N ARG A 160 -3.52 12.82 1.54
CA ARG A 160 -4.92 13.23 1.70
C ARG A 160 -5.43 12.99 3.12
N LEU A 161 -5.20 11.80 3.68
CA LEU A 161 -5.63 11.48 5.04
C LEU A 161 -4.85 12.30 6.09
N THR A 162 -3.55 12.49 5.89
CA THR A 162 -2.71 13.35 6.74
C THR A 162 -3.23 14.79 6.79
N ASN A 163 -3.61 15.35 5.64
CA ASN A 163 -4.18 16.70 5.55
C ASN A 163 -5.56 16.78 6.22
N THR A 164 -6.39 15.74 6.12
CA THR A 164 -7.66 15.67 6.82
C THR A 164 -7.47 15.66 8.34
N PHE A 165 -6.53 14.89 8.87
CA PHE A 165 -6.21 14.94 10.30
C PHE A 165 -5.65 16.32 10.71
N THR A 166 -4.84 16.97 9.88
CA THR A 166 -4.35 18.34 10.16
C THR A 166 -5.51 19.33 10.31
N ARG A 167 -6.52 19.25 9.43
CA ARG A 167 -7.74 20.06 9.52
C ARG A 167 -8.53 19.74 10.80
N LEU A 168 -8.74 18.46 11.09
CA LEU A 168 -9.47 18.02 12.29
C LEU A 168 -8.77 18.46 13.59
N MET A 169 -7.45 18.47 13.65
CA MET A 169 -6.69 19.01 14.78
C MET A 169 -7.04 20.47 15.05
N ALA A 170 -7.03 21.31 14.00
CA ALA A 170 -7.36 22.72 14.12
C ALA A 170 -8.84 22.95 14.52
N GLU A 171 -9.77 22.20 13.95
CA GLU A 171 -11.21 22.28 14.27
C GLU A 171 -11.55 21.84 15.70
N ASN A 172 -10.69 21.02 16.32
CA ASN A 172 -10.90 20.45 17.66
C ASN A 172 -9.88 20.98 18.70
N GLU A 173 -9.23 22.08 18.41
CA GLU A 173 -8.34 22.76 19.38
C GLU A 173 -9.09 23.17 20.63
N GLY A 174 -8.50 22.97 21.81
CA GLY A 174 -9.06 23.32 23.09
C GLY A 174 -10.16 22.39 23.63
N ILE A 175 -10.53 21.32 22.90
CA ILE A 175 -11.45 20.30 23.42
C ILE A 175 -10.67 19.32 24.29
N VAL A 176 -10.87 19.39 25.62
CA VAL A 176 -10.28 18.47 26.60
C VAL A 176 -11.21 17.28 26.82
N LYS A 177 -10.65 16.09 26.92
CA LYS A 177 -11.37 14.83 27.13
C LYS A 177 -10.58 13.90 28.07
N THR A 178 -11.22 12.85 28.55
CA THR A 178 -10.55 11.78 29.28
C THR A 178 -9.57 11.05 28.38
N GLY A 179 -8.30 11.01 28.76
CA GLY A 179 -7.33 10.09 28.15
C GLY A 179 -7.61 8.66 28.63
N ARG A 180 -7.17 7.66 27.84
CA ARG A 180 -7.31 6.24 28.21
C ARG A 180 -6.04 5.48 27.94
N THR A 181 -5.61 4.70 28.94
CA THR A 181 -4.56 3.67 28.81
C THR A 181 -5.15 2.35 29.29
N HIS A 182 -4.84 1.23 28.66
CA HIS A 182 -5.45 -0.08 28.97
C HIS A 182 -6.99 -0.10 28.86
N LEU A 183 -7.60 0.82 28.09
CA LEU A 183 -9.04 1.12 28.07
C LEU A 183 -9.60 1.59 29.41
N GLN A 184 -8.75 1.97 30.36
CA GLN A 184 -9.14 2.56 31.64
C GLN A 184 -8.94 4.08 31.57
N ASP A 185 -9.74 4.80 32.39
CA ASP A 185 -9.62 6.25 32.52
C ASP A 185 -8.22 6.65 32.98
N ALA A 186 -7.66 7.63 32.31
CA ALA A 186 -6.36 8.21 32.60
C ALA A 186 -6.45 9.74 32.77
N THR A 187 -5.31 10.41 32.84
CA THR A 187 -5.25 11.86 32.89
C THR A 187 -5.82 12.50 31.62
N PRO A 188 -6.29 13.74 31.69
CA PRO A 188 -6.82 14.46 30.53
C PRO A 188 -5.87 14.54 29.36
N ILE A 189 -6.44 14.63 28.17
CA ILE A 189 -5.75 14.90 26.90
C ILE A 189 -6.65 15.82 26.06
N SER A 190 -6.09 16.65 25.19
CA SER A 190 -6.93 17.33 24.21
C SER A 190 -7.25 16.39 23.03
N PHE A 191 -8.45 16.54 22.44
CA PHE A 191 -8.82 15.74 21.27
C PHE A 191 -7.91 16.05 20.07
N SER A 192 -7.44 17.28 19.94
CA SER A 192 -6.43 17.65 18.95
C SER A 192 -5.10 16.91 19.15
N GLN A 193 -4.66 16.69 20.40
CA GLN A 193 -3.46 15.90 20.70
C GLN A 193 -3.66 14.42 20.33
N GLU A 194 -4.81 13.82 20.59
CA GLU A 194 -5.13 12.45 20.20
C GLU A 194 -5.07 12.28 18.66
N ILE A 195 -5.71 13.21 17.93
CA ILE A 195 -5.67 13.24 16.44
C ILE A 195 -4.21 13.45 15.94
N SER A 196 -3.40 14.24 16.64
CA SER A 196 -2.00 14.46 16.26
C SER A 196 -1.18 13.17 16.27
N GLY A 197 -1.50 12.26 17.19
CA GLY A 197 -0.89 10.92 17.23
C GLY A 197 -1.22 10.11 15.98
N TRP A 198 -2.47 10.10 15.53
CA TRP A 198 -2.87 9.42 14.29
C TRP A 198 -2.21 10.02 13.05
N ARG A 199 -2.14 11.36 13.00
CA ARG A 199 -1.45 12.08 11.92
C ARG A 199 0.03 11.71 11.85
N GLU A 200 0.73 11.66 12.98
CA GLU A 200 2.16 11.36 13.03
C GLU A 200 2.46 9.93 12.57
N MET A 201 1.58 8.96 12.85
CA MET A 201 1.71 7.59 12.32
C MET A 201 1.82 7.59 10.79
N LEU A 202 0.96 8.35 10.10
CA LEU A 202 0.99 8.45 8.63
C LEU A 202 2.27 9.11 8.12
N ILE A 203 2.73 10.18 8.76
CA ILE A 203 3.98 10.88 8.41
C ILE A 203 5.17 9.93 8.52
N LYS A 204 5.26 9.19 9.63
CA LYS A 204 6.33 8.22 9.86
C LYS A 204 6.27 7.05 8.88
N SER A 205 5.08 6.49 8.63
CA SER A 205 4.89 5.41 7.67
C SER A 205 5.29 5.83 6.26
N LYS A 206 4.94 7.05 5.81
CA LYS A 206 5.38 7.59 4.52
C LYS A 206 6.90 7.73 4.45
N ALA A 207 7.54 8.22 5.53
CA ALA A 207 9.00 8.35 5.58
C ALA A 207 9.71 6.99 5.49
N MET A 208 9.20 5.96 6.18
CA MET A 208 9.73 4.59 6.10
C MET A 208 9.56 4.01 4.69
N LEU A 209 8.41 4.20 4.06
CA LEU A 209 8.18 3.80 2.66
C LEU A 209 9.15 4.51 1.71
N SER A 210 9.31 5.83 1.84
CA SER A 210 10.26 6.59 1.00
C SER A 210 11.70 6.08 1.14
N LEU A 211 12.11 5.70 2.36
CA LEU A 211 13.42 5.10 2.57
C LEU A 211 13.57 3.76 1.87
N SER A 212 12.52 2.94 1.86
CA SER A 212 12.53 1.61 1.27
C SER A 212 12.59 1.63 -0.27
N LEU A 213 12.18 2.73 -0.92
CA LEU A 213 12.19 2.83 -2.39
C LEU A 213 13.61 2.87 -2.97
N LYS A 214 14.63 3.23 -2.19
CA LYS A 214 16.01 3.38 -2.69
C LYS A 214 16.53 2.14 -3.42
N GLY A 215 16.30 0.94 -2.87
CA GLY A 215 16.69 -0.30 -3.51
C GLY A 215 15.81 -0.65 -4.72
N LEU A 216 14.54 -0.24 -4.71
CA LEU A 216 13.61 -0.50 -5.81
C LEU A 216 13.89 0.35 -7.08
N TYR A 217 14.66 1.43 -6.98
CA TYR A 217 15.14 2.16 -8.17
C TYR A 217 16.25 1.43 -8.92
N GLU A 218 16.90 0.43 -8.33
CA GLU A 218 17.97 -0.34 -8.96
C GLU A 218 17.38 -1.44 -9.85
N LEU A 219 17.71 -1.41 -11.16
CA LEU A 219 17.13 -2.30 -12.16
C LEU A 219 18.05 -3.45 -12.52
N ALA A 220 17.52 -4.67 -12.54
CA ALA A 220 18.23 -5.90 -12.94
C ALA A 220 18.53 -5.96 -14.43
N LEU A 221 17.82 -5.19 -15.26
CA LEU A 221 17.91 -5.26 -16.73
C LEU A 221 19.34 -5.01 -17.21
N GLY A 222 19.78 -5.83 -18.16
CA GLY A 222 21.17 -5.89 -18.63
C GLY A 222 21.96 -7.06 -18.04
N GLY A 223 21.47 -7.72 -16.97
CA GLY A 223 22.09 -8.94 -16.44
C GLY A 223 21.87 -10.18 -17.33
N THR A 224 20.84 -10.14 -18.15
CA THR A 224 20.41 -11.24 -19.03
C THR A 224 20.16 -12.57 -18.28
N ALA A 225 20.71 -13.68 -18.73
CA ALA A 225 20.34 -15.02 -18.24
C ALA A 225 20.76 -15.29 -16.80
N VAL A 226 21.98 -14.90 -16.39
CA VAL A 226 22.59 -15.22 -15.10
C VAL A 226 23.33 -14.06 -14.44
N GLY A 227 23.20 -12.84 -14.98
CA GLY A 227 23.84 -11.64 -14.42
C GLY A 227 25.10 -11.18 -15.16
N THR A 228 25.59 -11.94 -16.15
CA THR A 228 26.83 -11.64 -16.88
C THR A 228 26.66 -10.70 -18.06
N GLY A 229 25.40 -10.37 -18.43
CA GLY A 229 25.13 -9.54 -19.60
C GLY A 229 25.35 -10.21 -20.96
N LEU A 230 25.31 -11.56 -21.00
CA LEU A 230 25.54 -12.30 -22.25
C LEU A 230 24.57 -11.83 -23.35
N ASN A 231 25.15 -11.55 -24.54
CA ASN A 231 24.44 -11.07 -25.74
C ASN A 231 23.85 -9.64 -25.65
N ALA A 232 23.99 -8.92 -24.55
CA ALA A 232 23.70 -7.50 -24.49
C ALA A 232 24.92 -6.68 -25.01
N PRO A 233 24.71 -5.59 -25.76
CA PRO A 233 25.82 -4.71 -26.14
C PRO A 233 26.33 -3.94 -24.90
N GLU A 234 27.60 -3.53 -24.96
CA GLU A 234 28.22 -2.73 -23.91
C GLU A 234 27.40 -1.44 -23.66
N GLY A 235 27.14 -1.12 -22.38
CA GLY A 235 26.38 0.04 -21.97
C GLY A 235 24.83 -0.11 -22.04
N PHE A 236 24.34 -1.27 -22.48
CA PHE A 236 22.88 -1.49 -22.57
C PHE A 236 22.17 -1.31 -21.23
N ASP A 237 22.73 -1.84 -20.14
CA ASP A 237 22.18 -1.76 -18.80
C ASP A 237 22.02 -0.31 -18.31
N THR A 238 22.99 0.53 -18.59
CA THR A 238 22.97 1.96 -18.24
C THR A 238 22.00 2.75 -19.12
N GLU A 239 22.03 2.51 -20.45
CA GLU A 239 21.16 3.21 -21.38
C GLU A 239 19.67 2.85 -21.17
N VAL A 240 19.36 1.58 -20.86
CA VAL A 240 17.98 1.17 -20.62
C VAL A 240 17.46 1.72 -19.30
N ALA A 241 18.25 1.74 -18.23
CA ALA A 241 17.85 2.34 -16.97
C ALA A 241 17.58 3.86 -17.12
N LYS A 242 18.45 4.55 -17.88
CA LYS A 242 18.25 5.95 -18.23
C LYS A 242 16.95 6.16 -19.02
N ALA A 243 16.67 5.31 -20.01
CA ALA A 243 15.42 5.41 -20.77
C ALA A 243 14.18 5.14 -19.91
N VAL A 244 14.25 4.20 -18.95
CA VAL A 244 13.16 4.01 -17.95
C VAL A 244 12.96 5.26 -17.11
N ALA A 245 14.04 5.87 -16.62
CA ALA A 245 13.98 7.12 -15.86
C ALA A 245 13.34 8.27 -16.67
N GLU A 246 13.74 8.42 -17.94
CA GLU A 246 13.17 9.43 -18.86
C GLU A 246 11.66 9.20 -19.10
N LEU A 247 11.23 7.96 -19.28
CA LEU A 247 9.82 7.61 -19.53
C LEU A 247 8.91 7.76 -18.31
N THR A 248 9.46 7.54 -17.12
CA THR A 248 8.67 7.52 -15.87
C THR A 248 8.80 8.81 -15.06
N GLY A 249 9.85 9.60 -15.29
CA GLY A 249 10.20 10.74 -14.43
C GLY A 249 10.68 10.32 -13.04
N LYS A 250 11.15 9.06 -12.86
CA LYS A 250 11.63 8.50 -11.60
C LYS A 250 13.13 8.23 -11.66
N ASP A 251 13.80 8.16 -10.51
CA ASP A 251 15.26 8.07 -10.40
C ASP A 251 15.80 6.62 -10.60
N PHE A 252 15.26 5.89 -11.56
CA PHE A 252 15.73 4.54 -11.88
C PHE A 252 17.17 4.54 -12.38
N VAL A 253 17.96 3.58 -11.87
CA VAL A 253 19.35 3.38 -12.20
C VAL A 253 19.64 1.90 -12.47
N THR A 254 20.77 1.61 -13.14
CA THR A 254 21.22 0.23 -13.29
C THR A 254 21.69 -0.33 -11.95
N ALA A 255 21.28 -1.54 -11.58
CA ALA A 255 21.74 -2.18 -10.35
C ALA A 255 23.27 -2.42 -10.40
N PRO A 256 23.98 -2.13 -9.31
CA PRO A 256 25.45 -2.26 -9.28
C PRO A 256 25.90 -3.73 -9.31
N ASN A 257 25.03 -4.67 -8.95
CA ASN A 257 25.29 -6.11 -8.94
C ASN A 257 24.13 -6.88 -9.54
N LYS A 258 24.27 -7.30 -10.80
CA LYS A 258 23.22 -8.04 -11.52
C LYS A 258 23.00 -9.46 -10.98
N PHE A 259 24.00 -10.07 -10.38
CA PHE A 259 23.88 -11.39 -9.75
C PHE A 259 22.94 -11.33 -8.54
N HIS A 260 23.08 -10.30 -7.72
CA HIS A 260 22.15 -10.02 -6.62
C HIS A 260 20.73 -9.76 -7.15
N SER A 261 20.57 -8.86 -8.10
CA SER A 261 19.25 -8.41 -8.58
C SER A 261 18.41 -9.52 -9.22
N LEU A 262 19.04 -10.56 -9.82
CA LEU A 262 18.34 -11.70 -10.39
C LEU A 262 17.84 -12.67 -9.32
N THR A 263 18.59 -12.83 -8.23
CA THR A 263 18.32 -13.86 -7.20
C THR A 263 17.64 -13.33 -5.97
N SER A 264 18.04 -12.18 -5.45
CA SER A 264 17.45 -11.59 -4.26
C SER A 264 16.20 -10.77 -4.59
N LYS A 265 15.28 -10.72 -3.62
CA LYS A 265 14.07 -9.86 -3.62
C LYS A 265 13.95 -9.11 -2.29
N ASP A 266 15.09 -8.89 -1.64
CA ASP A 266 15.18 -8.25 -0.33
C ASP A 266 14.68 -6.80 -0.34
N GLU A 267 14.83 -6.06 -1.44
CA GLU A 267 14.28 -4.72 -1.59
C GLU A 267 12.74 -4.72 -1.52
N LEU A 268 12.10 -5.72 -2.14
CA LEU A 268 10.65 -5.91 -2.05
C LEU A 268 10.21 -6.32 -0.64
N VAL A 269 10.99 -7.16 0.04
CA VAL A 269 10.73 -7.55 1.44
C VAL A 269 10.83 -6.33 2.35
N PHE A 270 11.86 -5.50 2.19
CA PHE A 270 12.05 -4.29 2.98
C PHE A 270 10.90 -3.29 2.76
N ALA A 271 10.53 -3.04 1.51
CA ALA A 271 9.42 -2.15 1.18
C ALA A 271 8.08 -2.70 1.69
N HIS A 272 7.84 -4.03 1.59
CA HIS A 272 6.64 -4.65 2.12
C HIS A 272 6.58 -4.59 3.65
N GLY A 273 7.72 -4.69 4.33
CA GLY A 273 7.81 -4.46 5.78
C GLY A 273 7.34 -3.04 6.17
N ALA A 274 7.64 -2.03 5.35
CA ALA A 274 7.11 -0.67 5.55
C ALA A 274 5.60 -0.57 5.26
N LEU A 275 5.08 -1.27 4.24
CA LEU A 275 3.62 -1.40 3.99
C LEU A 275 2.90 -2.06 5.18
N LYS A 276 3.49 -3.10 5.77
CA LYS A 276 2.98 -3.74 6.99
C LYS A 276 2.94 -2.77 8.17
N GLY A 277 3.96 -1.92 8.33
CA GLY A 277 3.98 -0.86 9.34
C GLY A 277 2.78 0.09 9.19
N LEU A 278 2.54 0.59 7.97
CA LEU A 278 1.38 1.42 7.66
C LEU A 278 0.06 0.70 7.94
N ALA A 279 -0.06 -0.58 7.59
CA ALA A 279 -1.25 -1.37 7.87
C ALA A 279 -1.53 -1.51 9.38
N ALA A 280 -0.49 -1.72 10.19
CA ALA A 280 -0.60 -1.78 11.65
C ALA A 280 -1.08 -0.44 12.24
N ASP A 281 -0.53 0.67 11.77
CA ASP A 281 -0.95 2.02 12.19
C ASP A 281 -2.40 2.31 11.79
N MET A 282 -2.80 1.94 10.57
CA MET A 282 -4.20 2.09 10.13
C MET A 282 -5.16 1.25 10.95
N MET A 283 -4.79 0.02 11.31
CA MET A 283 -5.60 -0.82 12.20
C MET A 283 -5.79 -0.15 13.56
N LYS A 284 -4.74 0.42 14.13
CA LYS A 284 -4.80 1.15 15.40
C LYS A 284 -5.71 2.36 15.29
N MET A 285 -5.55 3.21 14.29
CA MET A 285 -6.40 4.38 14.07
C MET A 285 -7.88 4.01 13.90
N ALA A 286 -8.17 3.00 13.08
CA ALA A 286 -9.53 2.53 12.86
C ALA A 286 -10.18 1.98 14.14
N ASN A 287 -9.42 1.25 14.97
CA ASN A 287 -9.91 0.76 16.25
C ASN A 287 -10.18 1.89 17.23
N ASP A 288 -9.32 2.90 17.35
CA ASP A 288 -9.56 4.05 18.23
C ASP A 288 -10.85 4.80 17.81
N ILE A 289 -10.99 5.11 16.51
CA ILE A 289 -12.16 5.80 15.97
C ILE A 289 -13.43 4.98 16.22
N ARG A 290 -13.38 3.66 16.03
CA ARG A 290 -14.48 2.74 16.30
C ARG A 290 -14.88 2.73 17.78
N TRP A 291 -13.91 2.73 18.70
CA TRP A 291 -14.16 2.81 20.13
C TRP A 291 -14.77 4.15 20.52
N LEU A 292 -14.19 5.26 20.06
CA LEU A 292 -14.68 6.60 20.39
C LEU A 292 -16.10 6.84 19.87
N SER A 293 -16.49 6.24 18.74
CA SER A 293 -17.84 6.35 18.16
C SER A 293 -18.83 5.33 18.68
N SER A 294 -18.42 4.41 19.57
CA SER A 294 -19.27 3.32 20.05
C SER A 294 -20.51 3.80 20.82
N GLY A 295 -21.61 3.11 20.64
CA GLY A 295 -22.86 3.43 21.37
C GLY A 295 -24.05 3.54 20.42
N PRO A 296 -24.74 4.70 20.35
CA PRO A 296 -24.37 6.03 20.86
C PRO A 296 -24.65 6.27 22.36
N ARG A 297 -25.55 5.50 23.02
CA ARG A 297 -25.95 5.75 24.42
C ARG A 297 -25.25 4.83 25.44
N CYS A 298 -24.92 3.59 25.01
CA CYS A 298 -24.36 2.55 25.89
C CYS A 298 -22.87 2.28 25.62
N GLY A 299 -22.20 3.11 24.87
CA GLY A 299 -20.76 3.07 24.60
C GLY A 299 -20.08 4.37 24.97
N LEU A 300 -18.88 4.62 24.40
CA LEU A 300 -18.13 5.85 24.66
C LEU A 300 -18.82 7.09 24.10
N GLY A 301 -19.25 7.04 22.83
CA GLY A 301 -20.05 8.10 22.20
C GLY A 301 -19.36 9.47 22.15
N GLU A 302 -18.03 9.53 22.18
CA GLU A 302 -17.26 10.78 22.23
C GLU A 302 -17.08 11.46 20.88
N ILE A 303 -17.30 10.71 19.78
CA ILE A 303 -17.29 11.27 18.43
C ILE A 303 -18.50 10.77 17.63
N PHE A 304 -18.87 11.56 16.62
CA PHE A 304 -19.80 11.15 15.57
C PHE A 304 -18.99 10.85 14.30
N ILE A 305 -19.36 9.78 13.61
CA ILE A 305 -18.85 9.41 12.28
C ILE A 305 -19.99 9.44 11.26
N PRO A 306 -19.72 9.58 9.95
CA PRO A 306 -20.75 9.54 8.91
C PRO A 306 -21.54 8.23 8.91
N GLU A 307 -22.83 8.35 8.67
CA GLU A 307 -23.75 7.23 8.44
C GLU A 307 -23.77 6.93 6.94
N ASN A 308 -23.19 5.80 6.52
CA ASN A 308 -23.04 5.48 5.10
C ASN A 308 -24.09 4.49 4.59
N GLU A 309 -24.54 3.56 5.46
CA GLU A 309 -25.53 2.53 5.13
C GLU A 309 -26.27 2.04 6.38
N PRO A 310 -27.47 1.42 6.22
CA PRO A 310 -28.17 0.77 7.32
C PRO A 310 -27.33 -0.34 7.96
N GLY A 311 -27.17 -0.31 9.28
CA GLY A 311 -26.28 -1.20 10.01
C GLY A 311 -26.89 -2.55 10.42
N SER A 312 -28.20 -2.77 10.20
CA SER A 312 -28.87 -4.00 10.60
C SER A 312 -30.18 -4.23 9.85
N SER A 313 -30.47 -5.49 9.53
CA SER A 313 -31.73 -5.91 8.91
C SER A 313 -32.90 -6.01 9.90
N ILE A 314 -32.62 -6.08 11.21
CA ILE A 314 -33.63 -6.29 12.25
C ILE A 314 -33.64 -5.22 13.35
N MET A 315 -32.68 -4.31 13.39
CA MET A 315 -32.57 -3.21 14.35
C MET A 315 -32.63 -1.86 13.60
N PRO A 316 -33.84 -1.29 13.41
CA PRO A 316 -34.00 -0.04 12.68
C PRO A 316 -33.21 1.10 13.31
N GLY A 317 -32.51 1.90 12.49
CA GLY A 317 -31.73 3.04 12.95
C GLY A 317 -30.36 2.71 13.53
N LYS A 318 -29.94 1.42 13.52
CA LYS A 318 -28.58 1.03 13.90
C LYS A 318 -27.60 1.40 12.78
N VAL A 319 -26.52 2.09 13.12
CA VAL A 319 -25.42 2.42 12.24
C VAL A 319 -24.13 1.77 12.76
N ASN A 320 -23.37 1.15 11.89
CA ASN A 320 -22.11 0.49 12.24
C ASN A 320 -20.90 1.29 11.73
N PRO A 321 -19.72 1.18 12.37
CA PRO A 321 -18.49 1.82 11.93
C PRO A 321 -17.82 1.01 10.79
N THR A 322 -18.56 0.76 9.70
CA THR A 322 -18.20 -0.18 8.62
C THR A 322 -16.90 0.18 7.92
N GLN A 323 -16.57 1.46 7.78
CA GLN A 323 -15.29 1.89 7.23
C GLN A 323 -14.11 1.49 8.12
N CYS A 324 -14.27 1.58 9.44
CA CYS A 324 -13.24 1.09 10.38
C CYS A 324 -13.08 -0.43 10.29
N GLU A 325 -14.18 -1.17 10.14
CA GLU A 325 -14.13 -2.63 9.96
C GLU A 325 -13.41 -3.02 8.67
N SER A 326 -13.68 -2.34 7.58
CA SER A 326 -13.01 -2.53 6.28
C SER A 326 -11.50 -2.29 6.41
N VAL A 327 -11.08 -1.20 7.04
CA VAL A 327 -9.66 -0.88 7.28
C VAL A 327 -8.98 -2.01 8.05
N THR A 328 -9.60 -2.53 9.10
CA THR A 328 -9.00 -3.61 9.91
C THR A 328 -8.87 -4.91 9.12
N MET A 329 -9.84 -5.27 8.26
CA MET A 329 -9.73 -6.43 7.36
C MET A 329 -8.62 -6.26 6.32
N VAL A 330 -8.49 -5.07 5.73
CA VAL A 330 -7.38 -4.76 4.81
C VAL A 330 -6.04 -4.92 5.51
N ALA A 331 -5.91 -4.41 6.73
CA ALA A 331 -4.67 -4.56 7.50
C ALA A 331 -4.30 -6.03 7.75
N VAL A 332 -5.28 -6.89 8.07
CA VAL A 332 -5.06 -8.34 8.21
C VAL A 332 -4.50 -8.94 6.93
N GLN A 333 -5.10 -8.60 5.76
CA GLN A 333 -4.65 -9.11 4.47
C GLN A 333 -3.21 -8.65 4.13
N VAL A 334 -2.88 -7.39 4.37
CA VAL A 334 -1.52 -6.85 4.13
C VAL A 334 -0.49 -7.54 5.02
N ILE A 335 -0.81 -7.77 6.30
CA ILE A 335 0.07 -8.50 7.23
C ILE A 335 0.28 -9.95 6.76
N ALA A 336 -0.75 -10.61 6.24
CA ALA A 336 -0.63 -11.95 5.66
C ALA A 336 0.23 -11.98 4.40
N ASN A 337 0.07 -10.99 3.52
CA ASN A 337 0.87 -10.83 2.30
C ASN A 337 2.36 -10.62 2.61
N ASP A 338 2.70 -9.96 3.72
CA ASP A 338 4.10 -9.79 4.16
C ASP A 338 4.80 -11.13 4.35
N THR A 339 4.11 -12.09 4.94
CA THR A 339 4.64 -13.46 5.07
C THR A 339 4.84 -14.12 3.70
N ALA A 340 3.88 -13.97 2.79
CA ALA A 340 3.99 -14.53 1.44
C ALA A 340 5.17 -13.93 0.66
N VAL A 341 5.36 -12.60 0.73
CA VAL A 341 6.49 -11.89 0.09
C VAL A 341 7.82 -12.36 0.67
N GLY A 342 7.96 -12.43 2.00
CA GLY A 342 9.18 -12.89 2.67
C GLY A 342 9.53 -14.33 2.33
N MET A 343 8.54 -15.24 2.35
CA MET A 343 8.73 -16.65 1.97
C MET A 343 9.14 -16.80 0.50
N ALA A 344 8.47 -16.09 -0.41
CA ALA A 344 8.81 -16.12 -1.83
C ALA A 344 10.23 -15.59 -2.10
N ALA A 345 10.63 -14.52 -1.43
CA ALA A 345 11.97 -13.96 -1.54
C ALA A 345 13.07 -14.92 -1.06
N SER A 346 12.79 -15.74 -0.04
CA SER A 346 13.75 -16.71 0.54
C SER A 346 14.05 -17.91 -0.36
N GLN A 347 13.33 -18.11 -1.47
CA GLN A 347 13.37 -19.31 -2.29
C GLN A 347 14.28 -19.20 -3.55
N GLY A 348 15.15 -18.20 -3.64
CA GLY A 348 16.15 -18.12 -4.70
C GLY A 348 17.18 -19.27 -4.61
N ASN A 349 17.47 -19.89 -5.75
CA ASN A 349 18.50 -20.92 -5.85
C ASN A 349 19.52 -20.51 -6.91
N PHE A 350 20.80 -20.47 -6.53
CA PHE A 350 21.90 -20.04 -7.40
C PHE A 350 21.59 -18.69 -8.05
N GLU A 351 21.50 -18.60 -9.36
CA GLU A 351 21.44 -17.35 -10.13
C GLU A 351 20.03 -16.83 -10.39
N LEU A 352 18.98 -17.47 -9.85
CA LEU A 352 17.59 -17.02 -10.09
C LEU A 352 16.63 -17.34 -8.95
N ASN A 353 15.75 -16.39 -8.63
CA ASN A 353 14.55 -16.64 -7.85
C ASN A 353 13.40 -17.04 -8.80
N VAL A 354 12.71 -18.14 -8.48
CA VAL A 354 11.58 -18.66 -9.28
C VAL A 354 10.25 -18.61 -8.54
N PHE A 355 10.05 -17.59 -7.68
CA PHE A 355 8.82 -17.27 -6.96
C PHE A 355 8.37 -15.83 -7.23
N MET A 356 8.88 -15.23 -8.31
CA MET A 356 8.66 -13.82 -8.62
C MET A 356 7.19 -13.45 -8.86
N PRO A 357 6.37 -14.22 -9.61
CA PRO A 357 4.97 -13.87 -9.82
C PRO A 357 4.15 -13.78 -8.53
N VAL A 358 4.28 -14.75 -7.61
CA VAL A 358 3.56 -14.72 -6.33
C VAL A 358 4.09 -13.62 -5.41
N CYS A 359 5.39 -13.31 -5.46
CA CYS A 359 6.00 -12.22 -4.71
C CYS A 359 5.37 -10.87 -5.09
N ILE A 360 5.40 -10.53 -6.39
CA ILE A 360 4.88 -9.23 -6.85
C ILE A 360 3.35 -9.15 -6.79
N TYR A 361 2.63 -10.23 -6.96
CA TYR A 361 1.18 -10.27 -6.80
C TYR A 361 0.76 -9.83 -5.40
N ASN A 362 1.34 -10.43 -4.35
CA ASN A 362 1.04 -10.09 -2.96
C ASN A 362 1.51 -8.67 -2.61
N PHE A 363 2.67 -8.25 -3.14
CA PHE A 363 3.18 -6.89 -2.95
C PHE A 363 2.19 -5.84 -3.49
N LEU A 364 1.81 -5.96 -4.76
CA LEU A 364 0.92 -5.00 -5.41
C LEU A 364 -0.51 -5.06 -4.88
N GLN A 365 -1.00 -6.25 -4.47
CA GLN A 365 -2.27 -6.35 -3.77
C GLN A 365 -2.26 -5.51 -2.49
N SER A 366 -1.18 -5.57 -1.71
CA SER A 366 -1.02 -4.77 -0.49
C SER A 366 -1.04 -3.27 -0.78
N VAL A 367 -0.28 -2.82 -1.79
CA VAL A 367 -0.26 -1.40 -2.19
C VAL A 367 -1.64 -0.91 -2.61
N ARG A 368 -2.34 -1.69 -3.44
CA ARG A 368 -3.69 -1.36 -3.93
C ARG A 368 -4.70 -1.29 -2.78
N LEU A 369 -4.75 -2.32 -1.94
CA LEU A 369 -5.67 -2.38 -0.81
C LEU A 369 -5.44 -1.22 0.16
N LEU A 370 -4.19 -0.88 0.48
CA LEU A 370 -3.87 0.26 1.34
C LEU A 370 -4.29 1.59 0.69
N THR A 371 -4.00 1.77 -0.60
CA THR A 371 -4.38 2.97 -1.34
C THR A 371 -5.90 3.19 -1.34
N ASP A 372 -6.66 2.16 -1.70
CA ASP A 372 -8.12 2.23 -1.78
C ASP A 372 -8.73 2.40 -0.40
N SER A 373 -8.20 1.69 0.60
CA SER A 373 -8.65 1.78 1.99
C SER A 373 -8.42 3.16 2.58
N LEU A 374 -7.23 3.76 2.38
CA LEU A 374 -6.92 5.14 2.80
C LEU A 374 -7.90 6.15 2.19
N ASN A 375 -8.17 6.03 0.90
CA ASN A 375 -9.10 6.92 0.20
C ASN A 375 -10.55 6.75 0.70
N SER A 376 -11.01 5.51 0.82
CA SER A 376 -12.38 5.23 1.31
C SER A 376 -12.55 5.69 2.75
N PHE A 377 -11.61 5.36 3.63
CA PHE A 377 -11.62 5.75 5.03
C PHE A 377 -11.58 7.27 5.21
N ASN A 378 -10.71 7.96 4.44
CA ASN A 378 -10.68 9.41 4.42
C ASN A 378 -12.04 10.00 4.03
N ASN A 379 -12.58 9.58 2.88
CA ASN A 379 -13.72 10.22 2.26
C ASN A 379 -15.07 9.86 2.93
N ARG A 380 -15.16 8.67 3.52
CA ARG A 380 -16.41 8.11 4.05
C ARG A 380 -16.46 8.02 5.58
N CYS A 381 -15.33 8.27 6.26
CA CYS A 381 -15.28 8.24 7.72
C CYS A 381 -14.58 9.48 8.27
N VAL A 382 -13.25 9.60 8.09
CA VAL A 382 -12.44 10.57 8.82
C VAL A 382 -12.80 12.01 8.50
N SER A 383 -13.09 12.34 7.24
CA SER A 383 -13.47 13.71 6.84
C SER A 383 -14.73 14.24 7.49
N GLY A 384 -15.60 13.34 7.98
CA GLY A 384 -16.86 13.68 8.63
C GLY A 384 -16.87 13.48 10.14
N ILE A 385 -15.74 13.20 10.77
CA ILE A 385 -15.63 13.09 12.23
C ILE A 385 -16.00 14.43 12.88
N ARG A 386 -16.84 14.37 13.92
CA ARG A 386 -17.20 15.50 14.76
C ARG A 386 -17.10 15.11 16.23
N ALA A 387 -16.53 15.99 17.06
CA ALA A 387 -16.50 15.79 18.51
C ALA A 387 -17.92 15.87 19.10
N ASN A 388 -18.27 14.93 19.95
CA ASN A 388 -19.40 15.03 20.86
C ASN A 388 -18.92 15.73 22.14
N ARG A 389 -18.90 17.07 22.10
CA ARG A 389 -18.35 17.90 23.17
C ARG A 389 -19.03 17.66 24.51
N GLU A 390 -20.36 17.49 24.52
CA GLU A 390 -21.11 17.22 25.73
C GLU A 390 -20.68 15.90 26.37
N LYS A 391 -20.50 14.85 25.55
CA LYS A 391 -20.08 13.55 26.06
C LYS A 391 -18.64 13.51 26.50
N MET A 392 -17.75 14.21 25.80
CA MET A 392 -16.36 14.37 26.22
C MET A 392 -16.26 15.09 27.56
N ASP A 393 -17.02 16.18 27.74
CA ASP A 393 -17.05 16.95 28.97
C ASP A 393 -17.66 16.14 30.14
N GLU A 394 -18.80 15.47 29.91
CA GLU A 394 -19.41 14.57 30.91
C GLU A 394 -18.40 13.50 31.38
N ASN A 395 -17.77 12.80 30.45
CA ASN A 395 -16.82 11.76 30.79
C ASN A 395 -15.57 12.32 31.52
N LEU A 396 -15.08 13.49 31.10
CA LEU A 396 -13.97 14.18 31.75
C LEU A 396 -14.27 14.44 33.22
N HIS A 397 -15.39 15.10 33.52
CA HIS A 397 -15.75 15.48 34.90
C HIS A 397 -16.15 14.29 35.78
N ARG A 398 -16.52 13.15 35.18
CA ARG A 398 -16.75 11.89 35.92
C ARG A 398 -15.47 11.11 36.22
N SER A 399 -14.37 11.42 35.57
CA SER A 399 -13.10 10.70 35.72
C SER A 399 -12.50 10.96 37.10
N LEU A 400 -12.29 9.87 37.86
CA LEU A 400 -11.59 9.95 39.15
C LEU A 400 -10.08 10.25 38.97
N MET A 401 -9.53 10.10 37.79
CA MET A 401 -8.12 10.38 37.51
C MET A 401 -7.79 11.87 37.50
N LEU A 402 -8.79 12.73 37.43
CA LEU A 402 -8.66 14.16 37.68
C LEU A 402 -8.08 14.48 39.06
N VAL A 403 -8.21 13.57 40.01
CA VAL A 403 -7.58 13.71 41.35
C VAL A 403 -6.07 13.98 41.27
N THR A 404 -5.43 13.64 40.17
CA THR A 404 -4.00 13.85 39.95
C THR A 404 -3.62 15.33 40.02
N CYS A 405 -4.53 16.27 39.64
CA CYS A 405 -4.26 17.71 39.77
C CYS A 405 -4.17 18.18 41.24
N LEU A 406 -4.71 17.41 42.20
CA LEU A 406 -4.65 17.71 43.60
C LEU A 406 -3.32 17.29 44.26
N ASN A 407 -2.52 16.43 43.61
CA ASN A 407 -1.26 15.92 44.18
C ASN A 407 -0.30 17.02 44.71
N PRO A 408 -0.11 18.15 44.01
CA PRO A 408 0.78 19.22 44.54
C PRO A 408 0.27 19.86 45.83
N TYR A 409 -1.03 19.77 46.12
CA TYR A 409 -1.70 20.46 47.22
C TYR A 409 -1.93 19.58 48.44
N ILE A 410 -2.34 18.32 48.22
CA ILE A 410 -2.71 17.41 49.31
C ILE A 410 -1.83 16.16 49.38
N GLY A 411 -0.92 15.97 48.44
CA GLY A 411 -0.02 14.82 48.34
C GLY A 411 -0.72 13.58 47.77
N TYR A 412 0.11 12.67 47.24
CA TYR A 412 -0.35 11.46 46.51
C TYR A 412 -1.26 10.54 47.34
N GLU A 413 -0.91 10.33 48.63
CA GLU A 413 -1.71 9.43 49.50
C GLU A 413 -3.11 9.97 49.81
N ASN A 414 -3.23 11.29 50.02
CA ASN A 414 -4.51 11.90 50.26
C ASN A 414 -5.36 12.02 48.99
N ALA A 415 -4.72 12.27 47.84
CA ALA A 415 -5.39 12.17 46.54
C ALA A 415 -5.91 10.75 46.27
N ALA A 416 -5.14 9.71 46.60
CA ALA A 416 -5.58 8.32 46.48
C ALA A 416 -6.76 8.00 47.42
N LYS A 417 -6.78 8.53 48.66
CA LYS A 417 -7.93 8.41 49.59
C LYS A 417 -9.17 9.09 49.04
N THR A 418 -9.01 10.29 48.46
CA THR A 418 -10.08 11.06 47.84
C THR A 418 -10.70 10.27 46.68
N ALA A 419 -9.93 9.76 45.75
CA ALA A 419 -10.40 8.96 44.63
C ALA A 419 -11.12 7.67 45.09
N LYS A 420 -10.53 6.95 46.06
CA LYS A 420 -11.15 5.73 46.63
C LYS A 420 -12.50 6.00 47.31
N LYS A 421 -12.62 7.10 48.08
CA LYS A 421 -13.86 7.50 48.70
C LYS A 421 -14.90 7.88 47.66
N ALA A 422 -14.52 8.71 46.70
CA ALA A 422 -15.39 9.13 45.61
C ALA A 422 -15.96 7.91 44.84
N TYR A 423 -15.12 6.94 44.53
CA TYR A 423 -15.51 5.69 43.86
C TYR A 423 -16.48 4.84 44.71
N LYS A 424 -16.12 4.60 45.98
CA LYS A 424 -16.88 3.73 46.89
C LYS A 424 -18.24 4.25 47.17
N GLU A 425 -18.37 5.56 47.37
CA GLU A 425 -19.59 6.24 47.79
C GLU A 425 -20.36 6.85 46.63
N ASN A 426 -19.80 6.74 45.38
CA ASN A 426 -20.38 7.30 44.16
C ASN A 426 -20.70 8.80 44.27
N ILE A 427 -19.75 9.55 44.85
CA ILE A 427 -19.77 11.00 45.00
C ILE A 427 -18.70 11.67 44.18
N SER A 428 -18.74 12.98 44.01
CA SER A 428 -17.72 13.73 43.27
C SER A 428 -16.38 13.75 44.02
N LEU A 429 -15.28 14.02 43.29
CA LEU A 429 -13.96 14.25 43.89
C LEU A 429 -13.98 15.43 44.86
N LYS A 430 -14.79 16.47 44.55
CA LYS A 430 -14.94 17.65 45.41
C LYS A 430 -15.57 17.26 46.74
N GLU A 431 -16.71 16.59 46.72
CA GLU A 431 -17.40 16.11 47.92
C GLU A 431 -16.50 15.22 48.76
N ALA A 432 -15.84 14.24 48.13
CA ALA A 432 -14.95 13.33 48.82
C ALA A 432 -13.76 14.07 49.48
N CYS A 433 -13.17 15.05 48.80
CA CYS A 433 -12.03 15.82 49.30
C CYS A 433 -12.42 16.70 50.49
N VAL A 434 -13.57 17.36 50.40
CA VAL A 434 -14.08 18.21 51.46
C VAL A 434 -14.47 17.39 52.71
N GLU A 435 -15.18 16.27 52.54
CA GLU A 435 -15.58 15.36 53.64
C GLU A 435 -14.38 14.72 54.35
N LEU A 436 -13.27 14.48 53.61
CA LEU A 436 -12.02 14.02 54.19
C LEU A 436 -11.21 15.14 54.89
N GLY A 437 -11.68 16.39 54.77
CA GLY A 437 -11.02 17.54 55.38
C GLY A 437 -9.69 17.94 54.76
N PHE A 438 -9.39 17.55 53.50
CA PHE A 438 -8.15 17.86 52.84
C PHE A 438 -8.15 19.26 52.22
N LEU A 439 -9.31 19.73 51.71
CA LEU A 439 -9.50 21.08 51.17
C LEU A 439 -10.87 21.61 51.50
N THR A 440 -11.05 22.94 51.52
CA THR A 440 -12.38 23.55 51.48
C THR A 440 -12.99 23.51 50.09
N ALA A 441 -14.30 23.66 49.94
CA ALA A 441 -14.96 23.69 48.65
C ALA A 441 -14.43 24.81 47.75
N GLU A 442 -14.20 26.01 48.32
CA GLU A 442 -13.65 27.17 47.62
C GLU A 442 -12.24 26.90 47.12
N LYS A 443 -11.39 26.31 47.99
CA LYS A 443 -10.01 26.00 47.60
C LYS A 443 -9.94 24.88 46.53
N PHE A 444 -10.86 23.92 46.61
CA PHE A 444 -10.96 22.90 45.55
C PHE A 444 -11.29 23.55 44.20
N ASP A 445 -12.31 24.42 44.13
CA ASP A 445 -12.70 25.10 42.90
C ASP A 445 -11.59 26.01 42.33
N GLU A 446 -10.79 26.61 43.21
CA GLU A 446 -9.65 27.46 42.82
C GLU A 446 -8.52 26.68 42.11
N ILE A 447 -8.34 25.41 42.43
CA ILE A 447 -7.18 24.62 41.94
C ILE A 447 -7.55 23.50 40.98
N PHE A 448 -8.85 23.18 40.82
CA PHE A 448 -9.33 22.07 40.03
C PHE A 448 -9.65 22.53 38.59
N HIS A 449 -8.63 22.49 37.75
CA HIS A 449 -8.67 22.95 36.37
C HIS A 449 -8.18 21.84 35.41
N PRO A 450 -9.05 20.90 34.97
CA PRO A 450 -8.68 19.82 34.06
C PRO A 450 -8.07 20.30 32.75
N GLU A 451 -8.46 21.48 32.27
CA GLU A 451 -7.95 22.11 31.06
C GLU A 451 -6.47 22.54 31.17
N GLN A 452 -5.94 22.66 32.37
CA GLN A 452 -4.53 22.98 32.61
C GLN A 452 -3.64 21.73 32.73
N MET A 453 -4.24 20.54 32.61
CA MET A 453 -3.53 19.25 32.68
C MET A 453 -3.06 18.74 31.30
N VAL A 454 -3.34 19.46 30.22
CA VAL A 454 -3.05 19.10 28.83
C VAL A 454 -2.04 20.03 28.18
#